data_20d954da1366759df77ba8f7f3738316
#
_entry.id   20d954da1366759df77ba8f7f3738316
#
_cell.length_a   1.000
_cell.length_b   1.000
_cell.length_c   1.000
_cell.angle_alpha   90.00
_cell.angle_beta   90.00
_cell.angle_gamma   90.00
#
_symmetry.space_group_name_H-M   'P 1'
#
loop_
_entity.id
_entity.type
_entity.pdbx_description
1 polymer ?
#
loop_
_entity_poly.entity_id
_entity_poly.type
_entity_poly.pdbx_seq_one_letter_code
_entity_poly.pdbx_strand_id
1 'polypeptide(L)'
;MARVIVVPGLAVHAYAELPVRHLRDNGYDARLLSPPAWRGMEHDLERYGRNLAADIDRDGVPVNVLIGLSAGTQAAAVAASLTDLVERVVLVSPTIDPAYRSMIKQLMVFVRGDPHDKAAFFSQLPDWSRAGIPRISRGFASAIALHLEDILPKVQAAVTIIHTEHDPLTTHAYASSLAEINGARLVLMPGVSHSWPKADSARFLRFIDQLLS
;
A
#
# COMPACT_ATOMS: atom_id res chain seq x y z
N MET A 1 -17.21 -13.80 8.40
CA MET A 1 -16.11 -12.92 8.86
C MET A 1 -15.48 -12.33 7.61
N ALA A 2 -15.38 -11.00 7.49
CA ALA A 2 -14.82 -10.40 6.30
C ALA A 2 -13.29 -10.61 6.27
N ARG A 3 -12.77 -11.02 5.08
CA ARG A 3 -11.35 -11.27 4.85
C ARG A 3 -10.67 -10.01 4.36
N VAL A 4 -9.65 -9.57 5.08
CA VAL A 4 -8.86 -8.37 4.77
C VAL A 4 -7.39 -8.76 4.59
N ILE A 5 -6.81 -8.45 3.43
CA ILE A 5 -5.38 -8.67 3.18
C ILE A 5 -4.70 -7.32 3.07
N VAL A 6 -3.59 -7.13 3.78
CA VAL A 6 -2.80 -5.89 3.77
C VAL A 6 -1.42 -6.15 3.18
N VAL A 7 -1.13 -5.48 2.09
CA VAL A 7 0.18 -5.43 1.43
C VAL A 7 0.93 -4.21 1.95
N PRO A 8 1.98 -4.38 2.76
CA PRO A 8 2.72 -3.25 3.31
C PRO A 8 3.61 -2.58 2.26
N GLY A 9 4.18 -1.43 2.62
CA GLY A 9 5.14 -0.71 1.78
C GLY A 9 6.44 -1.46 1.59
N LEU A 10 7.30 -0.94 0.71
CA LEU A 10 8.59 -1.54 0.36
C LEU A 10 9.49 -1.66 1.59
N ALA A 11 9.85 -2.90 1.94
CA ALA A 11 10.72 -3.24 3.06
C ALA A 11 10.24 -2.70 4.43
N VAL A 12 8.96 -2.44 4.63
CA VAL A 12 8.41 -1.87 5.87
C VAL A 12 7.22 -2.69 6.37
N HIS A 13 7.28 -3.18 7.59
CA HIS A 13 6.24 -4.02 8.20
C HIS A 13 5.63 -3.39 9.46
N ALA A 14 6.49 -2.88 10.34
CA ALA A 14 6.11 -2.46 11.69
C ALA A 14 5.00 -1.40 11.73
N TYR A 15 4.88 -0.54 10.70
CA TYR A 15 3.84 0.50 10.68
C TYR A 15 2.42 -0.03 10.38
N ALA A 16 2.33 -1.24 9.81
CA ALA A 16 1.06 -1.88 9.49
C ALA A 16 0.60 -2.91 10.56
N GLU A 17 1.46 -3.30 11.48
CA GLU A 17 1.15 -4.33 12.50
C GLU A 17 0.00 -3.92 13.42
N LEU A 18 0.05 -2.69 13.96
CA LEU A 18 -0.98 -2.22 14.89
C LEU A 18 -2.36 -2.10 14.22
N PRO A 19 -2.49 -1.47 13.04
CA PRO A 19 -3.76 -1.45 12.30
C PRO A 19 -4.34 -2.84 12.03
N VAL A 20 -3.50 -3.80 11.61
CA VAL A 20 -3.97 -5.16 11.32
C VAL A 20 -4.36 -5.90 12.58
N ARG A 21 -3.65 -5.71 13.69
CA ARG A 21 -4.05 -6.27 14.99
C ARG A 21 -5.41 -5.73 15.41
N HIS A 22 -5.66 -4.42 15.30
CA HIS A 22 -6.97 -3.85 15.60
C HIS A 22 -8.10 -4.43 14.73
N LEU A 23 -7.85 -4.70 13.45
CA LEU A 23 -8.83 -5.40 12.61
C LEU A 23 -9.14 -6.78 13.18
N ARG A 24 -8.13 -7.57 13.55
CA ARG A 24 -8.32 -8.91 14.14
C ARG A 24 -9.11 -8.87 15.45
N ASP A 25 -8.74 -7.92 16.33
CA ASP A 25 -9.40 -7.75 17.64
C ASP A 25 -10.88 -7.35 17.49
N ASN A 26 -11.26 -6.79 16.33
CA ASN A 26 -12.64 -6.43 15.98
C ASN A 26 -13.32 -7.45 15.04
N GLY A 27 -12.82 -8.67 14.96
CA GLY A 27 -13.50 -9.78 14.31
C GLY A 27 -13.30 -9.90 12.80
N TYR A 28 -12.28 -9.27 12.22
CA TYR A 28 -11.88 -9.47 10.82
C TYR A 28 -10.89 -10.63 10.67
N ASP A 29 -11.00 -11.40 9.57
CA ASP A 29 -9.92 -12.30 9.14
C ASP A 29 -8.86 -11.44 8.42
N ALA A 30 -8.04 -10.73 9.21
CA ALA A 30 -7.07 -9.79 8.70
C ALA A 30 -5.66 -10.38 8.64
N ARG A 31 -5.01 -10.31 7.46
CA ARG A 31 -3.64 -10.79 7.23
C ARG A 31 -2.75 -9.63 6.79
N LEU A 32 -1.65 -9.45 7.52
CA LEU A 32 -0.53 -8.61 7.08
C LEU A 32 0.48 -9.49 6.35
N LEU A 33 0.77 -9.16 5.11
CA LEU A 33 1.76 -9.89 4.31
C LEU A 33 3.18 -9.44 4.65
N SER A 34 4.15 -10.30 4.35
CA SER A 34 5.56 -9.91 4.43
C SER A 34 5.87 -8.84 3.37
N PRO A 35 6.60 -7.78 3.71
CA PRO A 35 6.88 -6.69 2.78
C PRO A 35 7.62 -7.14 1.51
N PRO A 36 7.34 -6.51 0.37
CA PRO A 36 8.23 -6.59 -0.79
C PRO A 36 9.66 -6.22 -0.40
N ALA A 37 10.64 -6.85 -1.03
CA ALA A 37 12.08 -6.70 -0.80
C ALA A 37 12.65 -7.27 0.50
N TRP A 38 11.86 -7.82 1.43
CA TRP A 38 12.43 -8.61 2.54
C TRP A 38 13.13 -9.87 2.01
N ARG A 39 14.06 -10.42 2.82
CA ARG A 39 14.72 -11.69 2.46
C ARG A 39 13.67 -12.78 2.27
N GLY A 40 13.77 -13.52 1.15
CA GLY A 40 12.80 -14.56 0.78
C GLY A 40 11.55 -14.04 0.07
N MET A 41 11.33 -12.72 0.01
CA MET A 41 10.22 -12.11 -0.70
C MET A 41 10.68 -11.51 -2.03
N GLU A 42 9.75 -11.34 -2.97
CA GLU A 42 10.03 -10.63 -4.22
C GLU A 42 10.36 -9.16 -3.94
N HIS A 43 11.30 -8.61 -4.68
CA HIS A 43 11.59 -7.18 -4.69
C HIS A 43 10.97 -6.47 -5.90
N ASP A 44 10.60 -7.23 -6.93
CA ASP A 44 9.83 -6.78 -8.07
C ASP A 44 8.35 -6.73 -7.69
N LEU A 45 7.75 -5.53 -7.74
CA LEU A 45 6.38 -5.31 -7.27
C LEU A 45 5.33 -5.93 -8.19
N GLU A 46 5.60 -5.97 -9.50
CA GLU A 46 4.70 -6.64 -10.44
C GLU A 46 4.67 -8.15 -10.16
N ARG A 47 5.84 -8.75 -10.00
CA ARG A 47 5.96 -10.18 -9.69
C ARG A 47 5.38 -10.52 -8.34
N TYR A 48 5.58 -9.64 -7.34
CA TYR A 48 4.94 -9.79 -6.03
C TYR A 48 3.41 -9.80 -6.17
N GLY A 49 2.83 -8.87 -6.91
CA GLY A 49 1.38 -8.81 -7.15
C GLY A 49 0.85 -10.03 -7.91
N ARG A 50 1.58 -10.52 -8.92
CA ARG A 50 1.23 -11.76 -9.64
C ARG A 50 1.23 -12.99 -8.72
N ASN A 51 2.23 -13.12 -7.85
CA ASN A 51 2.29 -14.20 -6.89
C ASN A 51 1.12 -14.11 -5.89
N LEU A 52 0.80 -12.91 -5.42
CA LEU A 52 -0.35 -12.69 -4.54
C LEU A 52 -1.68 -13.09 -5.20
N ALA A 53 -1.91 -12.71 -6.46
CA ALA A 53 -3.09 -13.15 -7.20
C ALA A 53 -3.18 -14.68 -7.29
N ALA A 54 -2.08 -15.34 -7.64
CA ALA A 54 -2.02 -16.79 -7.72
C ALA A 54 -2.26 -17.48 -6.35
N ASP A 55 -1.82 -16.86 -5.26
CA ASP A 55 -2.10 -17.36 -3.91
C ASP A 55 -3.58 -17.19 -3.53
N ILE A 56 -4.20 -16.06 -3.88
CA ILE A 56 -5.64 -15.80 -3.67
C ILE A 56 -6.47 -16.82 -4.46
N ASP A 57 -6.14 -17.05 -5.74
CA ASP A 57 -6.85 -17.99 -6.60
C ASP A 57 -6.70 -19.45 -6.09
N ARG A 58 -5.52 -19.80 -5.60
CA ARG A 58 -5.25 -21.13 -5.01
C ARG A 58 -6.05 -21.35 -3.74
N ASP A 59 -6.18 -20.32 -2.89
CA ASP A 59 -7.01 -20.37 -1.68
C ASP A 59 -8.50 -20.51 -2.03
N GLY A 60 -8.94 -19.95 -3.16
CA GLY A 60 -10.32 -19.97 -3.64
C GLY A 60 -11.33 -19.24 -2.75
N VAL A 61 -10.86 -18.45 -1.80
CA VAL A 61 -11.69 -17.71 -0.84
C VAL A 61 -11.70 -16.23 -1.20
N PRO A 62 -12.88 -15.62 -1.41
CA PRO A 62 -12.95 -14.18 -1.72
C PRO A 62 -12.26 -13.30 -0.67
N VAL A 63 -11.62 -12.24 -1.16
CA VAL A 63 -11.00 -11.19 -0.37
C VAL A 63 -11.93 -9.98 -0.39
N ASN A 64 -12.57 -9.68 0.73
CA ASN A 64 -13.52 -8.57 0.81
C ASN A 64 -12.81 -7.22 0.66
N VAL A 65 -11.59 -7.08 1.23
CA VAL A 65 -10.78 -5.89 1.05
C VAL A 65 -9.31 -6.25 0.89
N LEU A 66 -8.71 -5.87 -0.22
CA LEU A 66 -7.27 -5.88 -0.44
C LEU A 66 -6.72 -4.46 -0.26
N ILE A 67 -5.84 -4.28 0.71
CA ILE A 67 -5.27 -2.97 1.06
C ILE A 67 -3.81 -2.93 0.65
N GLY A 68 -3.44 -1.98 -0.19
CA GLY A 68 -2.05 -1.64 -0.47
C GLY A 68 -1.65 -0.37 0.28
N LEU A 69 -0.48 -0.38 0.90
CA LEU A 69 0.09 0.77 1.60
C LEU A 69 1.36 1.23 0.89
N SER A 70 1.45 2.51 0.53
CA SER A 70 2.64 3.08 -0.14
C SER A 70 3.01 2.26 -1.40
N ALA A 71 4.24 1.77 -1.55
CA ALA A 71 4.64 0.90 -2.66
C ALA A 71 3.83 -0.41 -2.75
N GLY A 72 3.22 -0.87 -1.65
CA GLY A 72 2.28 -2.00 -1.66
C GLY A 72 1.01 -1.74 -2.46
N THR A 73 0.67 -0.47 -2.77
CA THR A 73 -0.46 -0.11 -3.63
C THR A 73 -0.29 -0.65 -5.04
N GLN A 74 0.92 -0.62 -5.57
CA GLN A 74 1.24 -1.15 -6.90
C GLN A 74 1.06 -2.67 -6.95
N ALA A 75 1.60 -3.39 -5.96
CA ALA A 75 1.45 -4.83 -5.88
C ALA A 75 -0.02 -5.27 -5.65
N ALA A 76 -0.77 -4.54 -4.81
CA ALA A 76 -2.19 -4.78 -4.58
C ALA A 76 -3.02 -4.54 -5.86
N ALA A 77 -2.74 -3.46 -6.60
CA ALA A 77 -3.40 -3.18 -7.87
C ALA A 77 -3.11 -4.26 -8.93
N VAL A 78 -1.84 -4.72 -9.02
CA VAL A 78 -1.49 -5.84 -9.91
C VAL A 78 -2.27 -7.10 -9.52
N ALA A 79 -2.30 -7.46 -8.24
CA ALA A 79 -3.04 -8.63 -7.80
C ALA A 79 -4.52 -8.54 -8.17
N ALA A 80 -5.17 -7.40 -7.86
CA ALA A 80 -6.58 -7.17 -8.17
C ALA A 80 -6.90 -7.09 -9.67
N SER A 81 -5.91 -6.81 -10.52
CA SER A 81 -6.09 -6.82 -11.97
C SER A 81 -6.03 -8.23 -12.59
N LEU A 82 -5.68 -9.25 -11.80
CA LEU A 82 -5.42 -10.61 -12.27
C LEU A 82 -6.34 -11.67 -11.65
N THR A 83 -7.14 -11.32 -10.67
CA THR A 83 -8.11 -12.23 -10.03
C THR A 83 -9.43 -11.54 -9.76
N ASP A 84 -10.54 -12.26 -9.98
CA ASP A 84 -11.90 -11.79 -9.71
C ASP A 84 -12.33 -12.05 -8.24
N LEU A 85 -11.46 -12.66 -7.43
CA LEU A 85 -11.74 -12.96 -6.03
C LEU A 85 -11.51 -11.77 -5.08
N VAL A 86 -11.11 -10.61 -5.59
CA VAL A 86 -10.97 -9.37 -4.81
C VAL A 86 -12.19 -8.48 -5.06
N GLU A 87 -12.97 -8.20 -4.00
CA GLU A 87 -14.18 -7.38 -4.13
C GLU A 87 -13.87 -5.87 -4.12
N ARG A 88 -12.96 -5.46 -3.23
CA ARG A 88 -12.57 -4.05 -3.04
C ARG A 88 -11.06 -3.92 -2.90
N VAL A 89 -10.51 -2.87 -3.51
CA VAL A 89 -9.09 -2.49 -3.37
C VAL A 89 -9.00 -1.12 -2.72
N VAL A 90 -8.20 -1.01 -1.67
CA VAL A 90 -7.90 0.27 -1.01
C VAL A 90 -6.43 0.60 -1.22
N LEU A 91 -6.15 1.70 -1.89
CA LEU A 91 -4.80 2.18 -2.17
C LEU A 91 -4.51 3.38 -1.27
N VAL A 92 -3.72 3.15 -0.22
CA VAL A 92 -3.37 4.18 0.78
C VAL A 92 -2.04 4.82 0.41
N SER A 93 -2.05 6.13 0.20
CA SER A 93 -0.85 6.90 -0.18
C SER A 93 -0.15 6.27 -1.39
N PRO A 94 -0.82 6.19 -2.56
CA PRO A 94 -0.33 5.45 -3.71
C PRO A 94 0.97 6.03 -4.26
N THR A 95 1.93 5.17 -4.56
CA THR A 95 3.22 5.51 -5.14
C THR A 95 3.40 4.86 -6.53
N ILE A 96 4.25 5.35 -7.41
CA ILE A 96 5.11 6.54 -7.29
C ILE A 96 4.53 7.64 -8.14
N ASP A 97 4.32 8.79 -7.51
CA ASP A 97 3.91 10.01 -8.21
C ASP A 97 4.91 10.34 -9.33
N PRO A 98 4.46 10.66 -10.55
CA PRO A 98 5.31 11.07 -11.66
C PRO A 98 6.32 12.17 -11.31
N ALA A 99 5.95 13.08 -10.41
CA ALA A 99 6.84 14.14 -9.93
C ALA A 99 8.10 13.60 -9.22
N TYR A 100 8.00 12.38 -8.67
CA TYR A 100 9.07 11.73 -7.88
C TYR A 100 9.61 10.45 -8.51
N ARG A 101 9.32 10.13 -9.78
CA ARG A 101 9.80 8.94 -10.50
C ARG A 101 11.27 9.01 -10.89
N SER A 102 12.15 9.17 -9.91
CA SER A 102 13.59 8.97 -10.08
C SER A 102 14.24 8.56 -8.77
N MET A 103 15.29 7.74 -8.84
CA MET A 103 16.04 7.30 -7.65
C MET A 103 16.57 8.48 -6.83
N ILE A 104 17.04 9.55 -7.50
CA ILE A 104 17.56 10.73 -6.83
C ILE A 104 16.45 11.45 -6.06
N LYS A 105 15.28 11.64 -6.68
CA LYS A 105 14.14 12.29 -6.03
C LYS A 105 13.62 11.47 -4.87
N GLN A 106 13.52 10.14 -5.02
CA GLN A 106 13.14 9.24 -3.94
C GLN A 106 14.13 9.33 -2.77
N LEU A 107 15.44 9.32 -3.05
CA LEU A 107 16.46 9.49 -2.03
C LEU A 107 16.35 10.85 -1.32
N MET A 108 16.10 11.94 -2.06
CA MET A 108 15.92 13.27 -1.47
C MET A 108 14.71 13.32 -0.52
N VAL A 109 13.58 12.75 -0.92
CA VAL A 109 12.38 12.67 -0.05
C VAL A 109 12.68 11.82 1.18
N PHE A 110 13.36 10.70 0.98
CA PHE A 110 13.75 9.81 2.06
C PHE A 110 14.70 10.49 3.08
N VAL A 111 15.72 11.21 2.60
CA VAL A 111 16.69 11.93 3.47
C VAL A 111 16.02 13.11 4.21
N ARG A 112 15.07 13.80 3.56
CA ARG A 112 14.32 14.87 4.22
C ARG A 112 13.40 14.30 5.31
N GLY A 113 13.00 13.04 5.17
CA GLY A 113 12.03 12.40 6.06
C GLY A 113 10.66 13.05 5.99
N ASP A 114 9.75 12.55 6.78
CA ASP A 114 8.45 13.18 6.99
C ASP A 114 8.55 14.16 8.17
N PRO A 115 8.47 15.48 7.94
CA PRO A 115 8.54 16.46 9.01
C PRO A 115 7.38 16.33 10.02
N HIS A 116 6.26 15.74 9.60
CA HIS A 116 5.08 15.53 10.44
C HIS A 116 5.09 14.18 11.16
N ASP A 117 5.95 13.22 10.76
CA ASP A 117 6.02 11.90 11.40
C ASP A 117 7.47 11.33 11.43
N LYS A 118 8.37 12.04 12.08
CA LYS A 118 9.77 11.58 12.26
C LYS A 118 9.86 10.27 13.05
N ALA A 119 8.97 10.06 14.01
CA ALA A 119 8.98 8.85 14.83
C ALA A 119 8.65 7.60 14.01
N ALA A 120 7.71 7.68 13.06
CA ALA A 120 7.41 6.57 12.17
C ALA A 120 8.59 6.24 11.26
N PHE A 121 9.31 7.24 10.75
CA PHE A 121 10.51 7.03 9.94
C PHE A 121 11.57 6.20 10.68
N PHE A 122 11.94 6.61 11.88
CA PHE A 122 12.94 5.89 12.68
C PHE A 122 12.48 4.49 13.10
N SER A 123 11.17 4.28 13.30
CA SER A 123 10.64 2.96 13.63
C SER A 123 10.77 1.92 12.51
N GLN A 124 11.10 2.34 11.29
CA GLN A 124 11.27 1.46 10.12
C GLN A 124 12.72 0.97 9.94
N LEU A 125 13.69 1.55 10.65
CA LEU A 125 15.09 1.16 10.52
C LEU A 125 15.37 -0.34 10.72
N PRO A 126 14.74 -1.04 11.69
CA PRO A 126 14.92 -2.49 11.84
C PRO A 126 14.43 -3.27 10.61
N ASP A 127 13.33 -2.85 10.00
CA ASP A 127 12.77 -3.48 8.81
C ASP A 127 13.70 -3.33 7.61
N TRP A 128 14.27 -2.14 7.42
CA TRP A 128 15.24 -1.89 6.35
C TRP A 128 16.54 -2.67 6.55
N SER A 129 17.00 -2.85 7.79
CA SER A 129 18.17 -3.67 8.07
C SER A 129 17.95 -5.14 7.68
N ARG A 130 16.73 -5.66 7.86
CA ARG A 130 16.33 -7.02 7.45
C ARG A 130 16.31 -7.20 5.93
N ALA A 131 15.89 -6.17 5.20
CA ALA A 131 15.85 -6.20 3.73
C ALA A 131 17.25 -6.09 3.12
N GLY A 132 18.04 -5.17 3.60
CA GLY A 132 19.36 -4.81 3.08
C GLY A 132 19.29 -3.87 1.86
N ILE A 133 20.29 -2.99 1.74
CA ILE A 133 20.34 -1.92 0.73
C ILE A 133 20.15 -2.43 -0.71
N PRO A 134 20.82 -3.53 -1.18
CA PRO A 134 20.67 -3.96 -2.56
C PRO A 134 19.23 -4.37 -2.93
N ARG A 135 18.49 -4.98 -2.00
CA ARG A 135 17.10 -5.38 -2.26
C ARG A 135 16.17 -4.19 -2.23
N ILE A 136 16.37 -3.26 -1.29
CA ILE A 136 15.62 -2.01 -1.23
C ILE A 136 15.80 -1.20 -2.53
N SER A 137 17.04 -1.06 -3.02
CA SER A 137 17.32 -0.33 -4.26
C SER A 137 16.64 -0.96 -5.48
N ARG A 138 16.64 -2.30 -5.58
CA ARG A 138 15.93 -3.02 -6.65
C ARG A 138 14.43 -2.85 -6.53
N GLY A 139 13.89 -2.89 -5.32
CA GLY A 139 12.46 -2.64 -5.07
C GLY A 139 12.05 -1.23 -5.45
N PHE A 140 12.85 -0.21 -5.15
CA PHE A 140 12.61 1.15 -5.63
C PHE A 140 12.68 1.25 -7.15
N ALA A 141 13.64 0.60 -7.79
CA ALA A 141 13.71 0.57 -9.25
C ALA A 141 12.46 -0.07 -9.87
N SER A 142 11.97 -1.17 -9.30
CA SER A 142 10.71 -1.80 -9.70
C SER A 142 9.53 -0.86 -9.48
N ALA A 143 9.43 -0.20 -8.32
CA ALA A 143 8.37 0.75 -8.03
C ALA A 143 8.35 1.94 -9.00
N ILE A 144 9.52 2.44 -9.41
CA ILE A 144 9.63 3.52 -10.40
C ILE A 144 9.16 3.06 -11.79
N ALA A 145 9.44 1.82 -12.16
CA ALA A 145 9.09 1.25 -13.46
C ALA A 145 7.63 0.81 -13.58
N LEU A 146 6.97 0.51 -12.46
CA LEU A 146 5.59 0.02 -12.44
C LEU A 146 4.62 1.18 -12.20
N HIS A 147 3.76 1.46 -13.16
CA HIS A 147 2.87 2.61 -13.13
C HIS A 147 1.44 2.19 -12.79
N LEU A 148 0.86 2.78 -11.74
CA LEU A 148 -0.53 2.53 -11.36
C LEU A 148 -1.51 2.94 -12.46
N GLU A 149 -1.18 3.96 -13.21
CA GLU A 149 -1.98 4.47 -14.34
C GLU A 149 -2.20 3.41 -15.42
N ASP A 150 -1.24 2.49 -15.62
CA ASP A 150 -1.32 1.41 -16.61
C ASP A 150 -2.04 0.16 -16.07
N ILE A 151 -2.16 0.06 -14.74
CA ILE A 151 -2.74 -1.10 -14.04
C ILE A 151 -4.21 -0.86 -13.73
N LEU A 152 -4.56 0.29 -13.19
CA LEU A 152 -5.91 0.60 -12.70
C LEU A 152 -7.02 0.39 -13.74
N PRO A 153 -6.83 0.67 -15.05
CA PRO A 153 -7.86 0.36 -16.05
C PRO A 153 -8.24 -1.12 -16.16
N LYS A 154 -7.39 -2.02 -15.64
CA LYS A 154 -7.58 -3.48 -15.68
C LYS A 154 -8.22 -4.04 -14.40
N VAL A 155 -8.34 -3.22 -13.35
CA VAL A 155 -8.91 -3.64 -12.07
C VAL A 155 -10.43 -3.60 -12.14
N GLN A 156 -11.09 -4.75 -11.95
CA GLN A 156 -12.55 -4.88 -11.94
C GLN A 156 -13.15 -4.63 -10.55
N ALA A 157 -12.36 -4.84 -9.49
CA ALA A 157 -12.77 -4.57 -8.11
C ALA A 157 -13.09 -3.09 -7.88
N ALA A 158 -13.97 -2.79 -6.93
CA ALA A 158 -14.23 -1.42 -6.51
C ALA A 158 -12.97 -0.78 -5.88
N VAL A 159 -12.45 0.29 -6.49
CA VAL A 159 -11.21 0.94 -6.04
C VAL A 159 -11.52 2.15 -5.15
N THR A 160 -10.83 2.24 -4.03
CA THR A 160 -10.79 3.45 -3.19
C THR A 160 -9.35 3.91 -3.05
N ILE A 161 -9.10 5.17 -3.35
CA ILE A 161 -7.80 5.81 -3.20
C ILE A 161 -7.86 6.71 -1.97
N ILE A 162 -6.91 6.53 -1.06
CA ILE A 162 -6.75 7.38 0.12
C ILE A 162 -5.51 8.24 -0.05
N HIS A 163 -5.72 9.56 -0.02
CA HIS A 163 -4.64 10.55 0.01
C HIS A 163 -4.61 11.24 1.37
N THR A 164 -3.43 11.35 1.96
CA THR A 164 -3.22 12.01 3.25
C THR A 164 -2.71 13.44 3.04
N GLU A 165 -3.23 14.40 3.82
CA GLU A 165 -2.98 15.82 3.60
C GLU A 165 -1.49 16.20 3.62
N HIS A 166 -0.73 15.55 4.49
CA HIS A 166 0.71 15.82 4.68
C HIS A 166 1.60 14.74 4.06
N ASP A 167 1.17 14.14 2.95
CA ASP A 167 1.96 13.09 2.27
C ASP A 167 3.14 13.71 1.49
N PRO A 168 4.39 13.42 1.86
CA PRO A 168 5.54 13.97 1.15
C PRO A 168 5.88 13.21 -0.15
N LEU A 169 5.25 12.05 -0.39
CA LEU A 169 5.55 11.13 -1.50
C LEU A 169 4.50 11.14 -2.60
N THR A 170 3.27 11.55 -2.26
CA THR A 170 2.13 11.52 -3.16
C THR A 170 1.45 12.88 -3.17
N THR A 171 1.33 13.50 -4.33
CA THR A 171 0.59 14.76 -4.47
C THR A 171 -0.92 14.50 -4.56
N HIS A 172 -1.72 15.49 -4.13
CA HIS A 172 -3.17 15.44 -4.31
C HIS A 172 -3.54 15.33 -5.79
N ALA A 173 -2.82 16.02 -6.68
CA ALA A 173 -3.05 15.97 -8.11
C ALA A 173 -2.88 14.55 -8.67
N TYR A 174 -1.84 13.83 -8.23
CA TYR A 174 -1.64 12.44 -8.65
C TYR A 174 -2.73 11.51 -8.10
N ALA A 175 -3.07 11.62 -6.83
CA ALA A 175 -4.16 10.81 -6.25
C ALA A 175 -5.50 11.05 -6.98
N SER A 176 -5.79 12.31 -7.34
CA SER A 176 -6.98 12.67 -8.12
C SER A 176 -6.96 12.08 -9.53
N SER A 177 -5.83 12.18 -10.23
CA SER A 177 -5.69 11.60 -11.57
C SER A 177 -5.88 10.08 -11.59
N LEU A 178 -5.35 9.37 -10.58
CA LEU A 178 -5.58 7.93 -10.43
C LEU A 178 -7.06 7.60 -10.21
N ALA A 179 -7.77 8.42 -9.42
CA ALA A 179 -9.20 8.22 -9.18
C ALA A 179 -10.03 8.41 -10.47
N GLU A 180 -9.67 9.38 -11.30
CA GLU A 180 -10.34 9.64 -12.60
C GLU A 180 -10.16 8.49 -13.58
N ILE A 181 -8.98 7.85 -13.62
CA ILE A 181 -8.67 6.75 -14.56
C ILE A 181 -9.62 5.56 -14.41
N ASN A 182 -10.01 5.22 -13.19
CA ASN A 182 -10.81 4.01 -12.92
C ASN A 182 -12.22 4.34 -12.38
N GLY A 183 -12.58 5.63 -12.27
CA GLY A 183 -13.79 6.05 -11.56
C GLY A 183 -13.75 5.70 -10.07
N ALA A 184 -12.56 5.63 -9.50
CA ALA A 184 -12.34 5.26 -8.10
C ALA A 184 -12.83 6.35 -7.14
N ARG A 185 -13.24 5.92 -5.94
CA ARG A 185 -13.54 6.85 -4.85
C ARG A 185 -12.25 7.45 -4.32
N LEU A 186 -12.10 8.77 -4.36
CA LEU A 186 -11.02 9.49 -3.67
C LEU A 186 -11.46 9.89 -2.27
N VAL A 187 -10.65 9.55 -1.28
CA VAL A 187 -10.85 9.93 0.12
C VAL A 187 -9.65 10.73 0.60
N LEU A 188 -9.92 11.96 1.06
CA LEU A 188 -8.91 12.82 1.66
C LEU A 188 -8.90 12.61 3.17
N MET A 189 -7.70 12.36 3.71
CA MET A 189 -7.49 12.21 5.15
C MET A 189 -6.81 13.46 5.71
N PRO A 190 -7.57 14.38 6.35
CA PRO A 190 -7.01 15.61 6.87
C PRO A 190 -6.19 15.37 8.13
N GLY A 191 -5.17 16.21 8.33
CA GLY A 191 -4.33 16.25 9.53
C GLY A 191 -3.40 15.07 9.73
N VAL A 192 -3.23 14.22 8.70
CA VAL A 192 -2.40 13.02 8.81
C VAL A 192 -1.36 12.95 7.70
N SER A 193 -0.31 12.18 7.95
CA SER A 193 0.83 11.98 7.09
C SER A 193 0.85 10.59 6.46
N HIS A 194 1.88 10.28 5.68
CA HIS A 194 2.04 9.04 4.91
C HIS A 194 1.83 7.75 5.74
N SER A 195 2.24 7.75 7.00
CA SER A 195 2.13 6.59 7.90
C SER A 195 0.88 6.61 8.81
N TRP A 196 -0.16 7.36 8.44
CA TRP A 196 -1.37 7.52 9.25
C TRP A 196 -2.03 6.22 9.75
N PRO A 197 -2.01 5.07 9.03
CA PRO A 197 -2.61 3.84 9.57
C PRO A 197 -2.01 3.42 10.90
N LYS A 198 -0.71 3.70 11.14
CA LYS A 198 -0.05 3.49 12.44
C LYS A 198 -0.37 4.59 13.43
N ALA A 199 -0.35 5.84 12.98
CA ALA A 199 -0.54 7.01 13.85
C ALA A 199 -1.97 7.06 14.42
N ASP A 200 -2.98 6.64 13.64
CA ASP A 200 -4.38 6.59 14.06
C ASP A 200 -5.04 5.29 13.56
N SER A 201 -4.64 4.18 14.14
CA SER A 201 -5.16 2.86 13.78
C SER A 201 -6.66 2.67 14.10
N ALA A 202 -7.20 3.43 15.05
CA ALA A 202 -8.63 3.43 15.32
C ALA A 202 -9.43 4.09 14.19
N ARG A 203 -8.93 5.19 13.61
CA ARG A 203 -9.53 5.82 12.43
C ARG A 203 -9.42 4.90 11.20
N PHE A 204 -8.31 4.20 11.05
CA PHE A 204 -8.14 3.21 10.00
C PHE A 204 -9.19 2.09 10.11
N LEU A 205 -9.40 1.52 11.30
CA LEU A 205 -10.42 0.52 11.55
C LEU A 205 -11.82 1.05 11.18
N ARG A 206 -12.22 2.22 11.72
CA ARG A 206 -13.53 2.82 11.38
C ARG A 206 -13.73 3.03 9.88
N PHE A 207 -12.65 3.37 9.15
CA PHE A 207 -12.72 3.49 7.70
C PHE A 207 -13.03 2.13 7.04
N ILE A 208 -12.38 1.06 7.48
CA ILE A 208 -12.65 -0.30 6.95
C ILE A 208 -14.06 -0.76 7.30
N ASP A 209 -14.54 -0.49 8.52
CA ASP A 209 -15.92 -0.77 8.93
C ASP A 209 -16.94 -0.09 8.01
N GLN A 210 -16.74 1.20 7.72
CA GLN A 210 -17.60 1.98 6.81
C GLN A 210 -17.54 1.48 5.35
N LEU A 211 -16.42 0.90 4.94
CA LEU A 211 -16.27 0.36 3.59
C LEU A 211 -17.00 -0.98 3.42
N LEU A 212 -17.17 -1.73 4.49
CA LEU A 212 -17.78 -3.07 4.52
C LEU A 212 -19.25 -3.07 4.97
N SER A 213 -19.75 -1.94 5.52
CA SER A 213 -21.16 -1.72 5.85
C SER A 213 -21.97 -1.37 4.60
#